data_5dda39734525a501d0dc272e2fd8567e
#
_entry.id   5dda39734525a501d0dc272e2fd8567e
#
_cell.length_a   1.000
_cell.length_b   1.000
_cell.length_c   1.000
_cell.angle_alpha   90.00
_cell.angle_beta   90.00
_cell.angle_gamma   90.00
#
_symmetry.space_group_name_H-M   'P 1'
#
loop_
_entity.id
_entity.type
_entity.pdbx_description
1 polymer ?
#
loop_
_entity_poly.entity_id
_entity_poly.type
_entity_poly.pdbx_seq_one_letter_code
_entity_poly.pdbx_strand_id
1 'polypeptide(L)'
;MQGILIVDKPMEWTSFDVIAKLRGILGTRKLGHSGTLDPMATGVLPVFCGGASKAVDLQLDHTKTYCARLRLGMQTDTGDITGTVLETAPVTAGEKELLAVLPRFLGPQMQTPPMYSAVKINGQPLYKLAREGVTVERKARPIEILDVRYGGSPVENEYVLTVRCSKGTYIRTLLEDIAAAMGQKGTMSALRRTTAGVYTEADAHTLEEIQAAKDAGPEALQALMLPVESVFESLPLLVVEPRVEQHLYNGCPTSRYPAADGRYRVRNAEGRFLGLANITGGVLKVEKLFVERN
;
A
#
# COMPACT_ATOMS: atom_id res chain seq x y z
N MET A 1 7.20 -6.21 20.83
CA MET A 1 6.11 -5.35 20.33
C MET A 1 5.60 -5.94 19.02
N GLN A 2 4.30 -6.11 18.89
CA GLN A 2 3.66 -6.69 17.70
C GLN A 2 2.38 -5.90 17.38
N GLY A 3 2.18 -5.56 16.12
CA GLY A 3 1.03 -4.81 15.65
C GLY A 3 1.30 -4.16 14.30
N ILE A 4 0.41 -3.27 13.89
CA ILE A 4 0.51 -2.53 12.64
C ILE A 4 0.51 -1.04 12.99
N LEU A 5 1.56 -0.35 12.58
CA LEU A 5 1.71 1.09 12.76
C LEU A 5 1.46 1.76 11.42
N ILE A 6 0.51 2.69 11.38
CA ILE A 6 0.23 3.45 10.18
C ILE A 6 1.02 4.75 10.25
N VAL A 7 1.95 4.92 9.31
CA VAL A 7 2.83 6.09 9.29
C VAL A 7 2.34 7.08 8.24
N ASP A 8 2.20 8.35 8.61
CA ASP A 8 2.14 9.43 7.63
C ASP A 8 3.56 9.67 7.12
N LYS A 9 3.89 9.07 5.97
CA LYS A 9 5.23 9.19 5.41
C LYS A 9 5.50 10.65 4.99
N PRO A 10 6.52 11.29 5.54
CA PRO A 10 6.87 12.65 5.12
C PRO A 10 7.45 12.70 3.71
N MET A 11 7.43 13.89 3.12
CA MET A 11 8.09 14.19 1.84
C MET A 11 9.61 13.97 1.96
N GLU A 12 10.27 13.66 0.83
CA GLU A 12 11.71 13.43 0.69
C GLU A 12 12.26 12.18 1.37
N TRP A 13 11.44 11.44 2.09
CA TRP A 13 11.80 10.16 2.67
C TRP A 13 11.42 9.00 1.74
N THR A 14 12.31 8.03 1.60
CA THR A 14 11.92 6.73 1.03
C THR A 14 11.14 5.91 2.06
N SER A 15 10.32 4.96 1.60
CA SER A 15 9.68 3.99 2.52
C SER A 15 10.72 3.18 3.32
N PHE A 16 11.93 2.99 2.77
CA PHE A 16 13.03 2.34 3.48
C PHE A 16 13.60 3.20 4.61
N ASP A 17 13.72 4.51 4.42
CA ASP A 17 14.18 5.45 5.47
C ASP A 17 13.22 5.46 6.66
N VAL A 18 11.90 5.43 6.38
CA VAL A 18 10.87 5.28 7.42
C VAL A 18 11.08 3.97 8.19
N ILE A 19 11.28 2.85 7.51
CA ILE A 19 11.56 1.56 8.17
C ILE A 19 12.85 1.63 8.99
N ALA A 20 13.90 2.26 8.47
CA ALA A 20 15.20 2.41 9.18
C ALA A 20 15.02 3.24 10.46
N LYS A 21 14.31 4.36 10.40
CA LYS A 21 13.98 5.20 11.56
C LYS A 21 13.17 4.42 12.59
N LEU A 22 12.13 3.72 12.16
CA LEU A 22 11.26 2.93 13.03
C LEU A 22 12.00 1.78 13.71
N ARG A 23 13.01 1.17 13.06
CA ARG A 23 13.85 0.16 13.72
C ARG A 23 14.55 0.72 14.97
N GLY A 24 15.02 1.96 14.91
CA GLY A 24 15.58 2.65 16.06
C GLY A 24 14.54 2.93 17.15
N ILE A 25 13.39 3.49 16.78
CA ILE A 25 12.31 3.83 17.70
C ILE A 25 11.75 2.57 18.40
N LEU A 26 11.46 1.52 17.65
CA LEU A 26 10.78 0.31 18.13
C LEU A 26 11.76 -0.73 18.72
N GLY A 27 13.07 -0.57 18.56
CA GLY A 27 14.08 -1.52 19.01
C GLY A 27 13.97 -2.90 18.34
N THR A 28 13.41 -2.99 17.12
CA THR A 28 13.22 -4.26 16.40
C THR A 28 13.63 -4.15 14.94
N ARG A 29 14.24 -5.22 14.41
CA ARG A 29 14.58 -5.32 12.98
C ARG A 29 13.46 -5.93 12.13
N LYS A 30 12.48 -6.59 12.76
CA LYS A 30 11.41 -7.30 12.08
C LYS A 30 10.27 -6.35 11.75
N LEU A 31 10.46 -5.57 10.69
CA LEU A 31 9.49 -4.62 10.15
C LEU A 31 9.32 -4.87 8.65
N GLY A 32 8.09 -4.76 8.17
CA GLY A 32 7.73 -4.79 6.74
C GLY A 32 6.65 -3.76 6.45
N HIS A 33 6.53 -3.28 5.21
CA HIS A 33 5.47 -2.36 4.81
C HIS A 33 4.65 -2.91 3.64
N SER A 34 3.40 -2.46 3.51
CA SER A 34 2.51 -2.87 2.43
C SER A 34 2.44 -1.83 1.30
N GLY A 35 3.48 -1.79 0.49
CA GLY A 35 3.55 -0.94 -0.70
C GLY A 35 4.41 0.30 -0.53
N THR A 36 5.43 0.37 -1.37
CA THR A 36 6.37 1.50 -1.44
C THR A 36 5.66 2.78 -1.88
N LEU A 37 6.08 3.90 -1.30
CA LEU A 37 5.83 5.26 -1.76
C LEU A 37 7.14 5.85 -2.27
N ASP A 38 7.05 6.61 -3.37
CA ASP A 38 8.18 7.37 -3.91
C ASP A 38 8.66 8.43 -2.91
N PRO A 39 9.91 8.93 -2.97
CA PRO A 39 10.41 9.93 -2.04
C PRO A 39 9.53 11.19 -1.96
N MET A 40 9.08 11.71 -3.10
CA MET A 40 8.22 12.89 -3.16
C MET A 40 6.79 12.64 -2.65
N ALA A 41 6.34 11.38 -2.62
CA ALA A 41 5.00 11.04 -2.16
C ALA A 41 4.89 11.06 -0.65
N THR A 42 3.73 11.44 -0.13
CA THR A 42 3.40 11.47 1.30
C THR A 42 2.23 10.54 1.63
N GLY A 43 1.90 10.43 2.91
CA GLY A 43 0.65 9.79 3.37
C GLY A 43 0.81 8.36 3.86
N VAL A 44 -0.29 7.65 3.86
CA VAL A 44 -0.52 6.38 4.55
C VAL A 44 0.47 5.28 4.15
N LEU A 45 1.34 4.89 5.07
CA LEU A 45 2.30 3.79 4.92
C LEU A 45 2.10 2.77 6.05
N PRO A 46 1.34 1.68 5.84
CA PRO A 46 1.19 0.64 6.86
C PRO A 46 2.50 -0.12 7.07
N VAL A 47 2.97 -0.13 8.32
CA VAL A 47 4.19 -0.83 8.75
C VAL A 47 3.82 -1.94 9.73
N PHE A 48 4.16 -3.15 9.37
CA PHE A 48 3.88 -4.38 10.13
C PHE A 48 5.05 -4.73 11.02
N CYS A 49 4.82 -4.77 12.34
CA CYS A 49 5.86 -4.89 13.35
C CYS A 49 5.88 -6.29 13.98
N GLY A 50 7.07 -6.88 14.13
CA GLY A 50 7.26 -8.18 14.76
C GLY A 50 6.56 -9.31 14.00
N GLY A 51 5.76 -10.13 14.69
CA GLY A 51 4.97 -11.22 14.13
C GLY A 51 3.95 -10.78 13.09
N ALA A 52 3.47 -9.52 13.16
CA ALA A 52 2.54 -8.93 12.19
C ALA A 52 3.10 -8.89 10.77
N SER A 53 4.42 -8.86 10.58
CA SER A 53 5.05 -8.87 9.25
C SER A 53 4.62 -10.04 8.37
N LYS A 54 4.17 -11.14 8.98
CA LYS A 54 3.61 -12.31 8.28
C LYS A 54 2.27 -12.01 7.59
N ALA A 55 1.58 -10.92 7.98
CA ALA A 55 0.29 -10.53 7.41
C ALA A 55 0.41 -9.68 6.14
N VAL A 56 1.59 -9.17 5.80
CA VAL A 56 1.80 -8.29 4.63
C VAL A 56 1.26 -8.91 3.34
N ASP A 57 1.56 -10.18 3.10
CA ASP A 57 1.15 -10.88 1.88
C ASP A 57 -0.26 -11.51 1.99
N LEU A 58 -0.85 -11.51 3.18
CA LEU A 58 -2.16 -12.12 3.46
C LEU A 58 -3.31 -11.11 3.49
N GLN A 59 -3.02 -9.81 3.31
CA GLN A 59 -4.04 -8.75 3.27
C GLN A 59 -5.13 -9.09 2.24
N LEU A 60 -6.38 -8.82 2.61
CA LEU A 60 -7.55 -9.10 1.76
C LEU A 60 -7.80 -7.95 0.77
N ASP A 61 -7.57 -6.73 1.21
CA ASP A 61 -7.68 -5.53 0.38
C ASP A 61 -6.28 -4.98 0.09
N HIS A 62 -5.96 -4.88 -1.19
CA HIS A 62 -4.72 -4.30 -1.68
C HIS A 62 -4.95 -3.00 -2.46
N THR A 63 -6.16 -2.45 -2.44
CA THR A 63 -6.46 -1.19 -3.12
C THR A 63 -5.77 -0.01 -2.45
N LYS A 64 -5.54 1.04 -3.21
CA LYS A 64 -4.98 2.29 -2.71
C LYS A 64 -5.76 3.45 -3.28
N THR A 65 -5.91 4.51 -2.49
CA THR A 65 -6.43 5.79 -2.96
C THR A 65 -5.35 6.85 -2.84
N TYR A 66 -5.24 7.65 -3.86
CA TYR A 66 -4.27 8.73 -3.95
C TYR A 66 -4.97 10.04 -4.28
N CYS A 67 -4.51 11.13 -3.66
CA CYS A 67 -4.68 12.48 -4.14
C CYS A 67 -3.41 12.83 -4.92
N ALA A 68 -3.53 12.94 -6.24
CA ALA A 68 -2.44 13.18 -7.16
C ALA A 68 -2.62 14.52 -7.86
N ARG A 69 -1.52 15.19 -8.22
CA ARG A 69 -1.57 16.42 -8.98
C ARG A 69 -0.86 16.23 -10.31
N LEU A 70 -1.62 16.40 -11.40
CA LEU A 70 -1.12 16.42 -12.76
C LEU A 70 -0.74 17.83 -13.14
N ARG A 71 0.51 18.07 -13.58
CA ARG A 71 0.96 19.30 -14.20
C ARG A 71 1.14 19.10 -15.69
N LEU A 72 0.48 19.94 -16.49
CA LEU A 72 0.63 19.96 -17.94
C LEU A 72 1.79 20.85 -18.39
N GLY A 73 2.22 20.67 -19.64
CA GLY A 73 3.22 21.49 -20.33
C GLY A 73 4.65 21.01 -20.18
N MET A 74 4.92 19.92 -19.46
CA MET A 74 6.26 19.35 -19.30
C MET A 74 6.25 17.82 -19.16
N GLN A 75 7.35 17.19 -19.54
CA GLN A 75 7.62 15.78 -19.30
C GLN A 75 9.00 15.62 -18.69
N THR A 76 9.15 14.69 -17.74
CA THR A 76 10.40 14.41 -17.04
C THR A 76 10.80 12.93 -17.21
N ASP A 77 12.05 12.60 -16.94
CA ASP A 77 12.58 11.23 -17.02
C ASP A 77 12.03 10.30 -15.92
N THR A 78 11.61 10.87 -14.78
CA THR A 78 11.02 10.13 -13.65
C THR A 78 9.50 10.03 -13.71
N GLY A 79 8.83 10.85 -14.55
CA GLY A 79 7.38 11.03 -14.59
C GLY A 79 6.84 11.86 -13.41
N ASP A 80 7.72 12.51 -12.64
CA ASP A 80 7.39 13.46 -11.57
C ASP A 80 8.29 14.69 -11.61
N ILE A 81 7.93 15.76 -10.90
CA ILE A 81 8.65 17.05 -10.94
C ILE A 81 10.08 17.00 -10.39
N THR A 82 10.50 15.91 -9.76
CA THR A 82 11.86 15.78 -9.22
C THR A 82 12.87 15.30 -10.26
N GLY A 83 12.37 14.84 -11.40
CA GLY A 83 13.19 14.37 -12.52
C GLY A 83 13.74 15.49 -13.40
N THR A 84 14.62 15.10 -14.32
CA THR A 84 15.15 15.99 -15.35
C THR A 84 14.08 16.24 -16.40
N VAL A 85 13.86 17.51 -16.75
CA VAL A 85 12.92 17.90 -17.81
C VAL A 85 13.46 17.41 -19.14
N LEU A 86 12.70 16.57 -19.82
CA LEU A 86 12.99 16.04 -21.15
C LEU A 86 12.42 16.91 -22.25
N GLU A 87 11.20 17.42 -22.03
CA GLU A 87 10.46 18.20 -23.02
C GLU A 87 9.50 19.18 -22.34
N THR A 88 9.32 20.35 -22.93
CA THR A 88 8.28 21.32 -22.61
C THR A 88 7.44 21.62 -23.81
N ALA A 89 6.15 21.89 -23.63
CA ALA A 89 5.22 22.26 -24.69
C ALA A 89 4.18 23.25 -24.17
N PRO A 90 3.67 24.17 -25.03
CA PRO A 90 2.54 25.02 -24.67
C PRO A 90 1.32 24.20 -24.25
N VAL A 91 0.62 24.63 -23.21
CA VAL A 91 -0.62 23.99 -22.78
C VAL A 91 -1.78 24.58 -23.58
N THR A 92 -2.47 23.71 -24.30
CA THR A 92 -3.59 24.08 -25.21
C THR A 92 -4.91 23.39 -24.83
N ALA A 93 -4.90 22.48 -23.83
CA ALA A 93 -6.05 21.77 -23.33
C ALA A 93 -6.21 22.07 -21.80
N GLY A 94 -7.43 22.03 -21.33
CA GLY A 94 -7.76 22.38 -19.95
C GLY A 94 -8.70 21.37 -19.27
N GLU A 95 -9.45 21.88 -18.30
CA GLU A 95 -10.38 21.07 -17.50
C GLU A 95 -11.39 20.29 -18.35
N LYS A 96 -11.94 20.93 -19.40
CA LYS A 96 -12.94 20.31 -20.26
C LYS A 96 -12.41 19.07 -20.96
N GLU A 97 -11.21 19.16 -21.52
CA GLU A 97 -10.52 18.05 -22.20
C GLU A 97 -10.11 16.97 -21.19
N LEU A 98 -9.66 17.35 -19.98
CA LEU A 98 -9.37 16.44 -18.89
C LEU A 98 -10.61 15.62 -18.54
N LEU A 99 -11.73 16.27 -18.24
CA LEU A 99 -12.98 15.59 -17.89
C LEU A 99 -13.50 14.67 -18.99
N ALA A 100 -13.27 15.01 -20.25
CA ALA A 100 -13.66 14.19 -21.40
C ALA A 100 -12.84 12.90 -21.54
N VAL A 101 -11.56 12.88 -21.08
CA VAL A 101 -10.70 11.70 -21.19
C VAL A 101 -10.73 10.79 -19.97
N LEU A 102 -11.00 11.32 -18.76
CA LEU A 102 -10.96 10.54 -17.51
C LEU A 102 -11.76 9.23 -17.56
N PRO A 103 -13.00 9.17 -18.13
CA PRO A 103 -13.76 7.92 -18.17
C PRO A 103 -13.07 6.78 -18.94
N ARG A 104 -12.14 7.10 -19.84
CA ARG A 104 -11.40 6.12 -20.65
C ARG A 104 -10.36 5.33 -19.82
N PHE A 105 -10.02 5.82 -18.63
CA PHE A 105 -9.05 5.22 -17.73
C PHE A 105 -9.69 4.34 -16.66
N LEU A 106 -11.02 4.28 -16.58
CA LEU A 106 -11.71 3.41 -15.62
C LEU A 106 -11.67 1.94 -16.04
N GLY A 107 -11.57 1.06 -15.05
CA GLY A 107 -11.60 -0.39 -15.23
C GLY A 107 -10.23 -1.03 -15.45
N PRO A 108 -10.23 -2.31 -15.88
CA PRO A 108 -9.01 -3.06 -16.15
C PRO A 108 -8.24 -2.52 -17.35
N GLN A 109 -6.91 -2.40 -17.20
CA GLN A 109 -6.03 -1.96 -18.28
C GLN A 109 -4.60 -2.50 -18.10
N MET A 110 -3.80 -2.38 -19.15
CA MET A 110 -2.38 -2.76 -19.13
C MET A 110 -1.53 -1.51 -18.94
N GLN A 111 -0.62 -1.52 -17.97
CA GLN A 111 0.29 -0.42 -17.70
C GLN A 111 1.76 -0.89 -17.77
N THR A 112 2.59 -0.16 -18.48
CA THR A 112 4.04 -0.40 -18.48
C THR A 112 4.66 0.30 -17.26
N PRO A 113 5.32 -0.44 -16.34
CA PRO A 113 5.99 0.18 -15.21
C PRO A 113 7.04 1.20 -15.64
N PRO A 114 7.21 2.34 -14.93
CA PRO A 114 8.28 3.30 -15.26
C PRO A 114 9.66 2.71 -14.95
N MET A 115 10.70 3.26 -15.58
CA MET A 115 12.09 2.85 -15.29
C MET A 115 12.48 3.11 -13.84
N TYR A 116 12.02 4.22 -13.26
CA TYR A 116 12.20 4.52 -11.84
C TYR A 116 11.18 3.75 -10.99
N SER A 117 11.32 2.42 -10.92
CA SER A 117 10.46 1.54 -10.12
C SER A 117 11.25 0.43 -9.41
N ALA A 118 10.62 -0.19 -8.40
CA ALA A 118 11.18 -1.32 -7.66
C ALA A 118 11.01 -2.68 -8.38
N VAL A 119 10.43 -2.69 -9.58
CA VAL A 119 10.30 -3.90 -10.42
C VAL A 119 11.69 -4.43 -10.71
N LYS A 120 11.86 -5.74 -10.58
CA LYS A 120 13.14 -6.40 -10.89
C LYS A 120 13.10 -7.08 -12.25
N ILE A 121 14.17 -6.88 -13.03
CA ILE A 121 14.47 -7.65 -14.24
C ILE A 121 15.82 -8.31 -14.02
N ASN A 122 15.90 -9.62 -14.23
CA ASN A 122 17.13 -10.41 -13.97
C ASN A 122 17.71 -10.20 -12.56
N GLY A 123 16.84 -10.04 -11.56
CA GLY A 123 17.24 -9.83 -10.16
C GLY A 123 17.61 -8.38 -9.80
N GLN A 124 17.77 -7.48 -10.77
CA GLN A 124 18.15 -6.08 -10.54
C GLN A 124 16.94 -5.14 -10.62
N PRO A 125 16.72 -4.24 -9.62
CA PRO A 125 15.64 -3.26 -9.67
C PRO A 125 15.81 -2.26 -10.81
N LEU A 126 14.72 -1.92 -11.50
CA LEU A 126 14.73 -0.99 -12.63
C LEU A 126 15.30 0.40 -12.27
N TYR A 127 15.00 0.92 -11.08
CA TYR A 127 15.52 2.23 -10.67
C TYR A 127 17.05 2.30 -10.58
N LYS A 128 17.74 1.17 -10.38
CA LYS A 128 19.22 1.13 -10.42
C LYS A 128 19.71 1.27 -11.84
N LEU A 129 19.12 0.52 -12.78
CA LEU A 129 19.43 0.64 -14.21
C LEU A 129 19.13 2.05 -14.72
N ALA A 130 18.01 2.65 -14.33
CA ALA A 130 17.66 4.02 -14.68
C ALA A 130 18.72 5.04 -14.24
N ARG A 131 19.24 4.91 -13.00
CA ARG A 131 20.33 5.76 -12.48
C ARG A 131 21.67 5.58 -13.22
N GLU A 132 21.88 4.43 -13.82
CA GLU A 132 23.04 4.12 -14.67
C GLU A 132 22.81 4.55 -16.12
N GLY A 133 21.67 5.21 -16.44
CA GLY A 133 21.30 5.63 -17.79
C GLY A 133 20.87 4.48 -18.71
N VAL A 134 20.66 3.29 -18.16
CA VAL A 134 20.27 2.10 -18.91
C VAL A 134 18.76 1.99 -18.98
N THR A 135 18.22 1.97 -20.19
CA THR A 135 16.79 1.70 -20.44
C THR A 135 16.63 0.26 -20.92
N VAL A 136 15.67 -0.46 -20.33
CA VAL A 136 15.35 -1.85 -20.70
C VAL A 136 13.89 -1.97 -21.10
N GLU A 137 13.58 -2.96 -21.92
CA GLU A 137 12.21 -3.30 -22.26
C GLU A 137 11.46 -3.78 -21.01
N ARG A 138 10.25 -3.26 -20.81
CA ARG A 138 9.40 -3.56 -19.66
C ARG A 138 8.09 -4.13 -20.15
N LYS A 139 7.71 -5.29 -19.60
CA LYS A 139 6.42 -5.91 -19.92
C LYS A 139 5.30 -5.14 -19.20
N ALA A 140 4.27 -4.78 -19.95
CA ALA A 140 3.04 -4.24 -19.38
C ALA A 140 2.41 -5.24 -18.41
N ARG A 141 1.77 -4.73 -17.35
CA ARG A 141 1.14 -5.51 -16.30
C ARG A 141 -0.32 -5.11 -16.14
N PRO A 142 -1.20 -6.04 -15.81
CA PRO A 142 -2.59 -5.72 -15.55
C PRO A 142 -2.70 -4.87 -14.28
N ILE A 143 -3.46 -3.79 -14.40
CA ILE A 143 -3.91 -2.92 -13.31
C ILE A 143 -5.39 -2.65 -13.47
N GLU A 144 -6.00 -2.08 -12.43
CA GLU A 144 -7.38 -1.63 -12.49
C GLU A 144 -7.51 -0.27 -11.82
N ILE A 145 -8.12 0.67 -12.50
CA ILE A 145 -8.54 1.96 -11.94
C ILE A 145 -10.01 1.83 -11.55
N LEU A 146 -10.24 1.75 -10.25
CA LEU A 146 -11.57 1.54 -9.68
C LEU A 146 -12.41 2.82 -9.65
N ASP A 147 -11.72 3.96 -9.52
CA ASP A 147 -12.34 5.29 -9.51
C ASP A 147 -11.31 6.35 -9.87
N VAL A 148 -11.72 7.39 -10.58
CA VAL A 148 -10.94 8.60 -10.82
C VAL A 148 -11.86 9.82 -10.82
N ARG A 149 -11.53 10.81 -9.98
CA ARG A 149 -12.33 12.02 -9.79
C ARG A 149 -11.47 13.25 -9.91
N TYR A 150 -11.99 14.26 -10.57
CA TYR A 150 -11.41 15.59 -10.61
C TYR A 150 -11.71 16.34 -9.31
N GLY A 151 -10.68 16.96 -8.72
CA GLY A 151 -10.72 17.68 -7.45
C GLY A 151 -10.43 19.19 -7.55
N GLY A 152 -10.40 19.72 -8.78
CA GLY A 152 -10.13 21.14 -9.02
C GLY A 152 -8.72 21.44 -9.56
N SER A 153 -8.48 22.72 -9.85
CA SER A 153 -7.23 23.24 -10.37
C SER A 153 -6.73 24.37 -9.46
N PRO A 154 -5.89 24.05 -8.44
CA PRO A 154 -5.42 25.05 -7.47
C PRO A 154 -4.39 26.02 -8.05
N VAL A 155 -3.72 25.62 -9.13
CA VAL A 155 -2.70 26.39 -9.83
C VAL A 155 -2.92 26.21 -11.33
N GLU A 156 -2.59 27.23 -12.11
CA GLU A 156 -2.68 27.16 -13.57
C GLU A 156 -1.92 25.96 -14.12
N ASN A 157 -2.54 25.24 -15.04
CA ASN A 157 -2.03 24.02 -15.66
C ASN A 157 -1.75 22.84 -14.67
N GLU A 158 -2.26 22.91 -13.44
CA GLU A 158 -2.23 21.82 -12.48
C GLU A 158 -3.64 21.36 -12.09
N TYR A 159 -3.86 20.05 -12.12
CA TYR A 159 -5.16 19.41 -11.88
C TYR A 159 -5.07 18.35 -10.79
N VAL A 160 -5.91 18.48 -9.77
CA VAL A 160 -6.01 17.48 -8.69
C VAL A 160 -6.90 16.33 -9.14
N LEU A 161 -6.40 15.12 -8.99
CA LEU A 161 -7.13 13.88 -9.26
C LEU A 161 -7.11 12.99 -8.02
N THR A 162 -8.28 12.54 -7.58
CA THR A 162 -8.38 11.44 -6.62
C THR A 162 -8.50 10.13 -7.40
N VAL A 163 -7.56 9.21 -7.20
CA VAL A 163 -7.48 7.94 -7.94
C VAL A 163 -7.54 6.78 -6.95
N ARG A 164 -8.54 5.89 -7.10
CA ARG A 164 -8.59 4.59 -6.42
C ARG A 164 -8.20 3.49 -7.40
N CYS A 165 -7.22 2.67 -7.05
CA CYS A 165 -6.66 1.68 -7.97
C CYS A 165 -6.21 0.39 -7.28
N SER A 166 -5.99 -0.64 -8.08
CA SER A 166 -5.41 -1.91 -7.67
C SER A 166 -3.93 -1.78 -7.30
N LYS A 167 -3.37 -2.77 -6.61
CA LYS A 167 -1.93 -2.86 -6.36
C LYS A 167 -1.13 -2.86 -7.66
N GLY A 168 0.06 -2.27 -7.61
CA GLY A 168 0.98 -2.25 -8.75
C GLY A 168 0.74 -1.14 -9.76
N THR A 169 -0.28 -0.31 -9.56
CA THR A 169 -0.53 0.89 -10.36
C THR A 169 0.50 1.96 -10.06
N TYR A 170 1.12 2.51 -11.11
CA TYR A 170 2.01 3.67 -11.04
C TYR A 170 1.23 4.92 -11.40
N ILE A 171 1.00 5.78 -10.40
CA ILE A 171 0.24 7.03 -10.60
C ILE A 171 0.97 7.98 -11.54
N ARG A 172 2.31 8.02 -11.51
CA ARG A 172 3.13 8.79 -12.46
C ARG A 172 2.79 8.44 -13.90
N THR A 173 2.84 7.15 -14.24
CA THR A 173 2.49 6.67 -15.59
C THR A 173 1.03 6.98 -15.94
N LEU A 174 0.10 6.79 -15.01
CA LEU A 174 -1.31 7.12 -15.24
C LEU A 174 -1.51 8.59 -15.59
N LEU A 175 -0.83 9.50 -14.89
CA LEU A 175 -0.93 10.93 -15.14
C LEU A 175 -0.30 11.34 -16.49
N GLU A 176 0.82 10.72 -16.87
CA GLU A 176 1.42 10.88 -18.21
C GLU A 176 0.46 10.39 -19.30
N ASP A 177 -0.17 9.22 -19.12
CA ASP A 177 -1.12 8.65 -20.07
C ASP A 177 -2.37 9.54 -20.21
N ILE A 178 -2.87 10.09 -19.10
CA ILE A 178 -3.99 11.05 -19.11
C ILE A 178 -3.62 12.31 -19.90
N ALA A 179 -2.45 12.90 -19.62
CA ALA A 179 -1.98 14.07 -20.36
C ALA A 179 -1.82 13.76 -21.87
N ALA A 180 -1.26 12.62 -22.21
CA ALA A 180 -1.12 12.18 -23.60
C ALA A 180 -2.48 12.01 -24.29
N ALA A 181 -3.49 11.49 -23.59
CA ALA A 181 -4.86 11.39 -24.11
C ALA A 181 -5.54 12.75 -24.35
N MET A 182 -5.08 13.80 -23.66
CA MET A 182 -5.46 15.20 -23.89
C MET A 182 -4.65 15.85 -25.03
N GLY A 183 -3.68 15.14 -25.62
CA GLY A 183 -2.72 15.72 -26.59
C GLY A 183 -1.68 16.64 -25.95
N GLN A 184 -1.42 16.46 -24.64
CA GLN A 184 -0.51 17.28 -23.86
C GLN A 184 0.68 16.50 -23.34
N LYS A 185 1.77 17.21 -22.98
CA LYS A 185 2.79 16.68 -22.09
C LYS A 185 2.34 16.87 -20.63
N GLY A 186 2.63 15.92 -19.76
CA GLY A 186 2.27 16.02 -18.35
C GLY A 186 3.21 15.25 -17.45
N THR A 187 3.31 15.69 -16.21
CA THR A 187 4.09 15.05 -15.17
C THR A 187 3.35 15.14 -13.83
N MET A 188 3.72 14.31 -12.87
CA MET A 188 3.15 14.35 -11.52
C MET A 188 3.85 15.43 -10.69
N SER A 189 3.10 16.43 -10.17
CA SER A 189 3.67 17.49 -9.34
C SER A 189 3.49 17.25 -7.84
N ALA A 190 2.51 16.43 -7.43
CA ALA A 190 2.35 15.99 -6.04
C ALA A 190 1.63 14.65 -5.97
N LEU A 191 1.90 13.90 -4.90
CA LEU A 191 1.22 12.63 -4.61
C LEU A 191 1.07 12.44 -3.10
N ARG A 192 -0.17 12.19 -2.67
CA ARG A 192 -0.47 11.77 -1.31
C ARG A 192 -1.32 10.52 -1.33
N ARG A 193 -0.88 9.46 -0.67
CA ARG A 193 -1.69 8.26 -0.49
C ARG A 193 -2.62 8.45 0.70
N THR A 194 -3.92 8.53 0.44
CA THR A 194 -4.94 8.76 1.47
C THR A 194 -5.47 7.46 2.08
N THR A 195 -5.41 6.33 1.31
CA THR A 195 -5.75 5.01 1.84
C THR A 195 -4.82 3.92 1.34
N ALA A 196 -4.63 2.87 2.13
CA ALA A 196 -3.90 1.66 1.76
C ALA A 196 -4.60 0.44 2.35
N GLY A 197 -5.37 -0.30 1.54
CA GLY A 197 -6.28 -1.34 1.99
C GLY A 197 -7.32 -0.76 2.93
N VAL A 198 -7.43 -1.31 4.12
CA VAL A 198 -8.39 -0.88 5.17
C VAL A 198 -7.95 0.37 5.94
N TYR A 199 -6.72 0.85 5.77
CA TYR A 199 -6.14 1.95 6.53
C TYR A 199 -6.28 3.28 5.82
N THR A 200 -6.55 4.34 6.59
CA THR A 200 -6.79 5.71 6.14
C THR A 200 -5.82 6.71 6.76
N GLU A 201 -5.89 7.97 6.35
CA GLU A 201 -5.14 9.06 6.98
C GLU A 201 -5.51 9.27 8.45
N ALA A 202 -6.74 8.92 8.86
CA ALA A 202 -7.18 9.03 10.26
C ALA A 202 -6.44 8.07 11.20
N ASP A 203 -5.89 6.98 10.67
CA ASP A 203 -5.12 5.99 11.41
C ASP A 203 -3.63 6.33 11.46
N ALA A 204 -3.19 7.33 10.67
CA ALA A 204 -1.78 7.60 10.43
C ALA A 204 -1.17 8.54 11.47
N HIS A 205 0.06 8.25 11.86
CA HIS A 205 0.87 9.04 12.80
C HIS A 205 2.15 9.52 12.13
N THR A 206 2.57 10.74 12.43
CA THR A 206 3.87 11.26 11.98
C THR A 206 5.03 10.56 12.72
N LEU A 207 6.23 10.66 12.18
CA LEU A 207 7.43 10.11 12.84
C LEU A 207 7.72 10.81 14.18
N GLU A 208 7.37 12.09 14.30
CA GLU A 208 7.49 12.89 15.50
C GLU A 208 6.53 12.41 16.59
N GLU A 209 5.26 12.17 16.26
CA GLU A 209 4.25 11.60 17.18
C GLU A 209 4.67 10.21 17.67
N ILE A 210 5.17 9.36 16.77
CA ILE A 210 5.65 8.02 17.11
C ILE A 210 6.88 8.11 18.05
N GLN A 211 7.80 9.05 17.80
CA GLN A 211 8.94 9.26 18.68
C GLN A 211 8.48 9.77 20.06
N ALA A 212 7.58 10.74 20.10
CA ALA A 212 7.02 11.25 21.35
C ALA A 212 6.31 10.17 22.17
N ALA A 213 5.53 9.30 21.51
CA ALA A 213 4.92 8.15 22.16
C ALA A 213 5.95 7.16 22.72
N LYS A 214 7.05 6.92 22.00
CA LYS A 214 8.18 6.12 22.48
C LYS A 214 8.79 6.72 23.75
N ASP A 215 8.98 8.02 23.77
CA ASP A 215 9.62 8.75 24.89
C ASP A 215 8.68 8.80 26.11
N ALA A 216 7.35 8.81 25.89
CA ALA A 216 6.33 8.72 26.93
C ALA A 216 6.19 7.31 27.55
N GLY A 217 6.68 6.28 26.87
CA GLY A 217 6.74 4.92 27.40
C GLY A 217 6.08 3.84 26.53
N PRO A 218 6.24 2.57 26.94
CA PRO A 218 5.76 1.42 26.15
C PRO A 218 4.25 1.40 25.89
N GLU A 219 3.45 1.83 26.86
CA GLU A 219 1.99 1.86 26.77
C GLU A 219 1.51 2.88 25.75
N ALA A 220 2.08 4.09 25.76
CA ALA A 220 1.78 5.14 24.80
C ALA A 220 2.13 4.70 23.36
N LEU A 221 3.29 4.08 23.18
CA LEU A 221 3.69 3.55 21.89
C LEU A 221 2.80 2.38 21.42
N GLN A 222 2.38 1.50 22.33
CA GLN A 222 1.47 0.39 22.01
C GLN A 222 0.08 0.91 21.62
N ALA A 223 -0.38 2.02 22.18
CA ALA A 223 -1.66 2.64 21.86
C ALA A 223 -1.76 3.13 20.40
N LEU A 224 -0.63 3.45 19.76
CA LEU A 224 -0.58 3.82 18.34
C LEU A 224 -0.66 2.60 17.40
N MET A 225 -0.55 1.39 17.93
CA MET A 225 -0.51 0.18 17.12
C MET A 225 -1.88 -0.46 16.98
N LEU A 226 -2.29 -0.69 15.75
CA LEU A 226 -3.46 -1.48 15.43
C LEU A 226 -3.17 -2.99 15.59
N PRO A 227 -4.16 -3.78 16.03
CA PRO A 227 -4.00 -5.21 16.13
C PRO A 227 -3.83 -5.86 14.74
N VAL A 228 -3.07 -6.95 14.66
CA VAL A 228 -2.88 -7.69 13.39
C VAL A 228 -4.22 -8.17 12.81
N GLU A 229 -5.18 -8.46 13.66
CA GLU A 229 -6.52 -8.91 13.27
C GLU A 229 -7.25 -7.88 12.41
N SER A 230 -6.97 -6.57 12.53
CA SER A 230 -7.61 -5.50 11.76
C SER A 230 -7.53 -5.71 10.24
N VAL A 231 -6.48 -6.40 9.76
CA VAL A 231 -6.33 -6.76 8.33
C VAL A 231 -7.40 -7.73 7.84
N PHE A 232 -8.00 -8.49 8.76
CA PHE A 232 -8.86 -9.64 8.48
C PHE A 232 -10.30 -9.47 8.96
N GLU A 233 -10.71 -8.26 9.36
CA GLU A 233 -12.03 -8.02 9.94
C GLU A 233 -13.20 -8.38 9.02
N SER A 234 -13.00 -8.36 7.71
CA SER A 234 -14.00 -8.80 6.72
C SER A 234 -14.19 -10.32 6.67
N LEU A 235 -13.27 -11.11 7.26
CA LEU A 235 -13.47 -12.56 7.38
C LEU A 235 -14.41 -12.88 8.54
N PRO A 236 -15.22 -13.95 8.40
CA PRO A 236 -16.02 -14.47 9.48
C PRO A 236 -15.13 -14.89 10.68
N LEU A 237 -15.62 -14.63 11.88
CA LEU A 237 -14.94 -15.00 13.11
C LEU A 237 -15.27 -16.45 13.48
N LEU A 238 -14.24 -17.18 13.86
CA LEU A 238 -14.32 -18.51 14.47
C LEU A 238 -13.74 -18.44 15.89
N VAL A 239 -14.54 -18.74 16.91
CA VAL A 239 -14.06 -18.90 18.28
C VAL A 239 -13.85 -20.38 18.54
N VAL A 240 -12.64 -20.77 18.95
CA VAL A 240 -12.27 -22.18 19.14
C VAL A 240 -12.12 -22.52 20.62
N GLU A 241 -12.50 -23.75 20.98
CA GLU A 241 -12.27 -24.33 22.29
C GLU A 241 -10.79 -24.66 22.52
N PRO A 242 -10.32 -24.79 23.78
CA PRO A 242 -8.90 -25.04 24.11
C PRO A 242 -8.30 -26.26 23.42
N ARG A 243 -9.08 -27.33 23.22
CA ARG A 243 -8.61 -28.53 22.51
C ARG A 243 -8.32 -28.23 21.04
N VAL A 244 -9.17 -27.46 20.38
CA VAL A 244 -9.01 -27.08 18.97
C VAL A 244 -7.87 -26.06 18.84
N GLU A 245 -7.75 -25.12 19.76
CA GLU A 245 -6.61 -24.19 19.86
C GLU A 245 -5.28 -24.97 19.87
N GLN A 246 -5.17 -26.01 20.70
CA GLN A 246 -3.98 -26.86 20.77
C GLN A 246 -3.69 -27.58 19.44
N HIS A 247 -4.74 -28.05 18.73
CA HIS A 247 -4.58 -28.61 17.39
C HIS A 247 -4.03 -27.58 16.41
N LEU A 248 -4.54 -26.34 16.43
CA LEU A 248 -4.06 -25.27 15.55
C LEU A 248 -2.58 -24.96 15.82
N TYR A 249 -2.16 -24.88 17.10
CA TYR A 249 -0.75 -24.66 17.45
C TYR A 249 0.17 -25.78 16.92
N ASN A 250 -0.31 -27.01 16.89
CA ASN A 250 0.46 -28.16 16.44
C ASN A 250 0.35 -28.40 14.92
N GLY A 251 -0.46 -27.57 14.21
CA GLY A 251 -0.75 -27.79 12.80
C GLY A 251 -1.61 -29.03 12.51
N CYS A 252 -2.26 -29.59 13.54
CA CYS A 252 -3.11 -30.77 13.42
C CYS A 252 -4.50 -30.35 12.88
N PRO A 253 -5.02 -31.04 11.85
CA PRO A 253 -6.37 -30.79 11.38
C PRO A 253 -7.41 -31.29 12.38
N THR A 254 -8.55 -30.60 12.45
CA THR A 254 -9.72 -31.03 13.23
C THR A 254 -10.84 -31.42 12.27
N SER A 255 -11.18 -32.71 12.25
CA SER A 255 -12.23 -33.26 11.39
C SER A 255 -13.63 -33.01 11.98
N ARG A 256 -14.65 -32.98 11.09
CA ARG A 256 -16.06 -32.79 11.43
C ARG A 256 -16.30 -31.51 12.22
N TYR A 257 -15.59 -30.44 11.86
CA TYR A 257 -15.77 -29.15 12.51
C TYR A 257 -17.14 -28.52 12.14
N PRO A 258 -17.96 -28.06 13.10
CA PRO A 258 -19.35 -27.68 12.88
C PRO A 258 -19.48 -26.23 12.35
N ALA A 259 -18.76 -25.88 11.26
CA ALA A 259 -18.90 -24.61 10.58
C ALA A 259 -18.77 -24.82 9.07
N ALA A 260 -19.30 -23.86 8.30
CA ALA A 260 -19.28 -23.91 6.83
C ALA A 260 -17.86 -23.89 6.26
N ASP A 261 -17.68 -24.43 5.06
CA ASP A 261 -16.43 -24.31 4.33
C ASP A 261 -16.12 -22.83 4.05
N GLY A 262 -14.85 -22.45 4.25
CA GLY A 262 -14.42 -21.07 4.07
C GLY A 262 -13.15 -20.72 4.81
N ARG A 263 -12.74 -19.47 4.68
CA ARG A 263 -11.58 -18.86 5.37
C ARG A 263 -12.06 -18.04 6.56
N TYR A 264 -11.41 -18.17 7.68
CA TYR A 264 -11.82 -17.61 8.96
C TYR A 264 -10.67 -16.90 9.66
N ARG A 265 -10.99 -15.80 10.36
CA ARG A 265 -10.16 -15.29 11.45
C ARG A 265 -10.52 -16.03 12.73
N VAL A 266 -9.50 -16.44 13.49
CA VAL A 266 -9.68 -17.35 14.63
C VAL A 266 -9.28 -16.66 15.93
N ARG A 267 -10.16 -16.73 16.93
CA ARG A 267 -9.88 -16.36 18.33
C ARG A 267 -10.04 -17.57 19.23
N ASN A 268 -9.33 -17.57 20.35
CA ASN A 268 -9.61 -18.54 21.42
C ASN A 268 -10.80 -18.11 22.28
N ALA A 269 -11.16 -18.94 23.27
CA ALA A 269 -12.29 -18.68 24.17
C ALA A 269 -12.14 -17.40 25.01
N GLU A 270 -10.90 -16.98 25.30
CA GLU A 270 -10.56 -15.74 26.02
C GLU A 270 -10.55 -14.51 25.10
N GLY A 271 -10.91 -14.66 23.81
CA GLY A 271 -10.97 -13.57 22.84
C GLY A 271 -9.63 -13.17 22.21
N ARG A 272 -8.54 -13.91 22.47
CA ARG A 272 -7.22 -13.65 21.87
C ARG A 272 -7.23 -14.07 20.41
N PHE A 273 -6.82 -13.17 19.51
CA PHE A 273 -6.62 -13.51 18.10
C PHE A 273 -5.45 -14.48 17.92
N LEU A 274 -5.71 -15.63 17.32
CA LEU A 274 -4.71 -16.67 17.07
C LEU A 274 -4.14 -16.58 15.65
N GLY A 275 -5.01 -16.34 14.66
CA GLY A 275 -4.59 -16.34 13.26
C GLY A 275 -5.72 -16.62 12.28
N LEU A 276 -5.34 -17.23 11.17
CA LEU A 276 -6.24 -17.63 10.08
C LEU A 276 -6.31 -19.14 9.98
N ALA A 277 -7.50 -19.65 9.66
CA ALA A 277 -7.74 -21.05 9.35
C ALA A 277 -8.72 -21.18 8.19
N ASN A 278 -8.66 -22.34 7.55
CA ASN A 278 -9.57 -22.74 6.48
C ASN A 278 -10.36 -23.98 6.89
N ILE A 279 -11.64 -24.01 6.54
CA ILE A 279 -12.48 -25.20 6.62
C ILE A 279 -12.76 -25.66 5.18
N THR A 280 -12.49 -26.94 4.91
CA THR A 280 -12.76 -27.57 3.63
C THR A 280 -13.24 -28.99 3.88
N GLY A 281 -14.46 -29.32 3.40
CA GLY A 281 -15.09 -30.62 3.62
C GLY A 281 -15.26 -30.95 5.10
N GLY A 282 -15.57 -29.95 5.93
CA GLY A 282 -15.71 -30.08 7.38
C GLY A 282 -14.37 -30.34 8.13
N VAL A 283 -13.23 -30.09 7.50
CA VAL A 283 -11.91 -30.21 8.14
C VAL A 283 -11.31 -28.83 8.36
N LEU A 284 -11.14 -28.44 9.62
CA LEU A 284 -10.48 -27.20 10.02
C LEU A 284 -8.96 -27.39 9.99
N LYS A 285 -8.26 -26.53 9.28
CA LYS A 285 -6.78 -26.45 9.22
C LYS A 285 -6.30 -25.03 9.44
N VAL A 286 -5.21 -24.89 10.22
CA VAL A 286 -4.52 -23.60 10.35
C VAL A 286 -3.91 -23.19 9.00
N GLU A 287 -4.11 -21.92 8.65
CA GLU A 287 -3.42 -21.27 7.53
C GLU A 287 -2.19 -20.51 8.03
N LYS A 288 -2.38 -19.68 9.05
CA LYS A 288 -1.32 -18.84 9.62
C LYS A 288 -1.59 -18.49 11.06
N LEU A 289 -0.61 -18.69 11.94
CA LEU A 289 -0.64 -18.21 13.32
C LEU A 289 0.19 -16.93 13.47
N PHE A 290 -0.38 -15.97 14.23
CA PHE A 290 0.25 -14.70 14.60
C PHE A 290 0.65 -14.65 16.08
N VAL A 291 0.33 -15.67 16.83
CA VAL A 291 0.77 -15.87 18.22
C VAL A 291 2.05 -16.69 18.27
N GLU A 292 2.88 -16.46 19.27
CA GLU A 292 4.02 -17.32 19.59
C GLU A 292 3.54 -18.52 20.39
N ARG A 293 4.17 -19.66 20.17
CA ARG A 293 4.00 -20.82 21.05
C ARG A 293 4.64 -20.47 22.39
N ASN A 294 3.88 -20.54 23.46
CA ASN A 294 4.43 -20.52 24.81
C ASN A 294 5.21 -21.79 25.08
#